data_17e8c6d019523a4728e1710a72177564
#
_entry.id   17e8c6d019523a4728e1710a72177564
#
_cell.length_a   1.000
_cell.length_b   1.000
_cell.length_c   1.000
_cell.angle_alpha   90.00
_cell.angle_beta   90.00
_cell.angle_gamma   90.00
#
_symmetry.space_group_name_H-M   'P 1'
#
loop_
_entity.id
_entity.type
_entity.pdbx_description
1 polymer ?
#
loop_
_entity_poly.entity_id
_entity_poly.type
_entity_poly.pdbx_seq_one_letter_code
_entity_poly.pdbx_strand_id
1 'polypeptide(L)' 'MPGIPSGPPPIPLKYQGYLVLDTPAGGFTALIADDQRHYNVSVGEVLMGRYRILSITDKVVDVEDIEYNRRQSLPIAK' A
#
# COMPACT_ATOMS: atom_id res chain seq x y z
N MET A 1 16.30 -29.02 2.60
CA MET A 1 15.64 -28.00 3.32
C MET A 1 15.07 -26.97 2.37
N PRO A 2 13.82 -26.67 2.53
CA PRO A 2 13.28 -25.60 1.73
C PRO A 2 14.06 -24.33 1.99
N GLY A 3 14.34 -23.61 0.95
CA GLY A 3 15.08 -22.38 1.10
C GLY A 3 14.36 -21.39 1.99
N ILE A 4 15.10 -20.73 2.83
CA ILE A 4 14.58 -19.58 3.53
C ILE A 4 14.36 -18.50 2.46
N PRO A 5 13.20 -17.87 2.43
CA PRO A 5 13.00 -16.81 1.46
C PRO A 5 14.09 -15.78 1.58
N SER A 6 14.78 -15.56 0.50
CA SER A 6 15.75 -14.47 0.44
C SER A 6 15.00 -13.18 0.24
N GLY A 7 15.33 -12.18 1.02
CA GLY A 7 14.71 -10.88 0.92
C GLY A 7 13.65 -10.63 1.99
N PRO A 8 13.05 -9.46 1.98
CA PRO A 8 12.08 -9.06 3.00
C PRO A 8 10.77 -9.83 2.87
N PRO A 9 10.01 -9.92 3.98
CA PRO A 9 8.68 -10.52 3.92
C PRO A 9 7.75 -9.68 3.04
N PRO A 10 6.69 -10.28 2.49
CA PRO A 10 5.71 -9.52 1.75
C PRO A 10 5.03 -8.48 2.65
N ILE A 11 4.58 -7.40 2.04
CA ILE A 11 3.87 -6.36 2.77
C ILE A 11 2.51 -6.92 3.20
N PRO A 12 2.20 -6.93 4.51
CA PRO A 12 0.98 -7.56 5.02
C PRO A 12 -0.22 -6.63 4.94
N LEU A 13 -0.39 -5.95 3.82
CA LEU A 13 -1.47 -5.00 3.60
C LEU A 13 -2.30 -5.43 2.41
N LYS A 14 -3.60 -5.11 2.46
CA LYS A 14 -4.54 -5.39 1.38
C LYS A 14 -5.16 -4.09 0.91
N TYR A 15 -5.16 -3.89 -0.40
CA TYR A 15 -5.81 -2.75 -1.02
C TYR A 15 -7.28 -3.13 -1.26
N GLN A 16 -8.19 -2.55 -0.49
CA GLN A 16 -9.59 -2.94 -0.51
C GLN A 16 -10.47 -2.07 -1.38
N GLY A 17 -10.03 -0.86 -1.68
CA GLY A 17 -10.82 0.04 -2.48
C GLY A 17 -10.21 1.43 -2.47
N TYR A 18 -10.88 2.36 -3.14
CA TYR A 18 -10.39 3.72 -3.23
C TYR A 18 -11.55 4.69 -3.21
N LEU A 19 -11.22 5.93 -2.85
CA LEU A 19 -12.13 7.08 -2.95
C LEU A 19 -11.50 8.09 -3.90
N VAL A 20 -12.32 8.63 -4.79
CA VAL A 20 -11.86 9.70 -5.68
C VAL A 20 -11.95 11.02 -4.92
N LEU A 21 -10.86 11.77 -4.93
CA LEU A 21 -10.82 13.06 -4.26
C LEU A 21 -11.44 14.14 -5.15
N ASP A 22 -12.39 14.85 -4.58
CA ASP A 22 -13.07 15.97 -5.26
C ASP A 22 -12.32 17.26 -4.94
N THR A 23 -11.10 17.35 -5.46
CA THR A 23 -10.24 18.53 -5.31
C THR A 23 -9.68 18.94 -6.66
N PRO A 24 -9.22 20.19 -6.81
CA PRO A 24 -8.60 20.62 -8.06
C PRO A 24 -7.41 19.78 -8.48
N ALA A 25 -6.68 19.23 -7.50
CA ALA A 25 -5.55 18.36 -7.81
C ALA A 25 -5.99 16.95 -8.19
N GLY A 26 -7.21 16.57 -7.84
CA GLY A 26 -7.71 15.21 -8.08
C GLY A 26 -7.01 14.18 -7.21
N GLY A 27 -6.98 12.94 -7.69
CA GLY A 27 -6.27 11.86 -7.02
C GLY A 27 -7.18 10.88 -6.31
N PHE A 28 -6.55 9.95 -5.62
CA PHE A 28 -7.25 8.86 -4.93
C PHE A 28 -6.79 8.78 -3.48
N THR A 29 -7.72 8.38 -2.62
CA THR A 29 -7.40 7.87 -1.27
C THR A 29 -7.58 6.37 -1.31
N ALA A 30 -6.56 5.63 -0.89
CA ALA A 30 -6.62 4.18 -0.87
C ALA A 30 -7.17 3.70 0.47
N LEU A 31 -8.04 2.70 0.41
CA LEU A 31 -8.55 2.01 1.58
C LEU A 31 -7.73 0.74 1.74
N ILE A 32 -6.88 0.72 2.75
CA ILE A 32 -5.94 -0.35 2.99
C ILE A 32 -6.24 -0.99 4.34
N ALA A 33 -6.08 -2.29 4.44
CA ALA A 33 -6.32 -3.01 5.68
C ALA A 33 -5.21 -3.99 5.96
N ASP A 34 -4.94 -4.19 7.25
CA ASP A 34 -4.19 -5.33 7.73
C ASP A 34 -5.14 -6.26 8.50
N ASP A 35 -4.60 -7.19 9.26
CA ASP A 35 -5.42 -8.16 10.00
C ASP A 35 -6.22 -7.53 11.14
N GLN A 36 -5.88 -6.30 11.54
CA GLN A 36 -6.46 -5.68 12.74
C GLN A 36 -7.12 -4.35 12.46
N ARG A 37 -6.68 -3.60 11.46
CA ARG A 37 -7.10 -2.22 11.25
C ARG A 37 -7.31 -1.89 9.79
N HIS A 38 -8.09 -0.84 9.58
CA HIS A 38 -8.28 -0.22 8.28
C HIS A 38 -7.63 1.15 8.26
N TYR A 39 -7.06 1.52 7.14
CA TYR A 39 -6.36 2.78 6.97
C TYR A 39 -6.85 3.47 5.71
N ASN A 40 -6.96 4.80 5.77
CA ASN A 40 -7.20 5.63 4.60
C ASN A 40 -5.91 6.39 4.33
N VAL A 41 -5.31 6.18 3.17
CA VAL A 41 -4.01 6.77 2.87
C VAL A 41 -4.01 7.44 1.52
N SER A 42 -3.20 8.49 1.42
CA SER A 42 -2.99 9.22 0.18
C SER A 42 -1.53 9.07 -0.27
N VAL A 43 -1.27 9.42 -1.52
CA VAL A 43 0.10 9.37 -2.05
C VAL A 43 1.03 10.21 -1.18
N GLY A 44 2.18 9.66 -0.85
CA GLY A 44 3.17 10.32 -0.02
C GLY A 44 3.05 10.04 1.47
N GLU A 45 1.94 9.44 1.91
CA GLU A 45 1.80 9.09 3.30
C GLU A 45 2.61 7.84 3.65
N VAL A 46 2.98 7.74 4.93
CA VAL A 46 3.73 6.60 5.44
C VAL A 46 2.88 5.91 6.50
N LEU A 47 2.56 4.64 6.26
CA LEU A 47 1.83 3.80 7.22
C LEU A 47 2.79 3.16 8.20
N MET A 48 2.45 3.26 9.49
CA MET A 48 3.21 2.60 10.56
C MET A 48 4.70 3.00 10.57
N GLY A 49 5.03 4.17 10.00
CA GLY A 49 6.41 4.61 9.89
C GLY A 49 7.28 3.75 9.00
N ARG A 50 6.70 2.88 8.20
CA ARG A 50 7.45 1.89 7.43
C ARG A 50 7.04 1.79 5.96
N TYR A 51 5.76 1.93 5.66
CA TYR A 51 5.26 1.72 4.31
C TYR A 51 4.87 3.05 3.69
N ARG A 52 5.63 3.48 2.70
CA ARG A 52 5.35 4.73 1.98
C ARG A 52 4.46 4.44 0.78
N ILE A 53 3.42 5.24 0.64
CA ILE A 53 2.50 5.12 -0.49
C ILE A 53 3.08 5.90 -1.66
N LEU A 54 3.48 5.20 -2.71
CA LEU A 54 4.13 5.80 -3.87
C LEU A 54 3.11 6.27 -4.90
N SER A 55 2.12 5.44 -5.19
CA SER A 55 1.07 5.80 -6.14
C SER A 55 -0.18 5.00 -5.84
N ILE A 56 -1.32 5.55 -6.24
CA ILE A 56 -2.63 4.92 -6.07
C ILE A 56 -3.36 5.00 -7.41
N THR A 57 -3.79 3.85 -7.90
CA THR A 57 -4.64 3.78 -9.08
C THR A 57 -5.91 3.01 -8.74
N ASP A 58 -6.84 2.94 -9.68
CA ASP A 58 -8.07 2.18 -9.48
C ASP A 58 -7.85 0.66 -9.47
N LYS A 59 -6.63 0.22 -9.69
CA LYS A 59 -6.30 -1.20 -9.77
C LYS A 59 -5.26 -1.64 -8.76
N VAL A 60 -4.27 -0.79 -8.48
CA VAL A 60 -3.15 -1.15 -7.60
C VAL A 60 -2.71 0.06 -6.80
N VAL A 61 -2.09 -0.22 -5.67
CA VAL A 61 -1.34 0.76 -4.88
C VAL A 61 0.11 0.32 -4.87
N ASP A 62 1.01 1.22 -5.25
CA ASP A 62 2.44 0.98 -5.14
C ASP A 62 2.94 1.46 -3.79
N VAL A 63 3.55 0.56 -3.04
CA VAL A 63 4.01 0.80 -1.68
C VAL A 63 5.49 0.48 -1.60
N GLU A 64 6.23 1.34 -0.90
CA GLU A 64 7.64 1.10 -0.62
C GLU A 64 7.80 0.70 0.84
N ASP A 65 8.45 -0.44 1.07
CA ASP A 65 8.89 -0.82 2.42
C ASP A 65 10.19 -0.09 2.69
N ILE A 66 10.12 0.94 3.51
CA ILE A 66 11.25 1.81 3.77
C ILE A 66 12.36 1.06 4.51
N GLU A 67 11.97 0.15 5.41
CA GLU A 67 12.93 -0.61 6.20
C GLU A 67 13.81 -1.51 5.34
N TYR A 68 13.22 -2.13 4.32
CA TYR A 68 13.95 -3.04 3.42
C TYR A 68 14.27 -2.41 2.08
N ASN A 69 13.84 -1.17 1.85
CA ASN A 69 14.05 -0.47 0.58
C ASN A 69 13.51 -1.27 -0.61
N ARG A 70 12.31 -1.82 -0.47
CA ARG A 70 11.66 -2.65 -1.48
C ARG A 70 10.31 -2.08 -1.85
N ARG A 71 9.94 -2.24 -3.11
CA ARG A 71 8.64 -1.79 -3.61
C ARG A 71 7.76 -2.98 -3.92
N GLN A 72 6.47 -2.83 -3.68
CA GLN A 72 5.49 -3.84 -3.98
C GLN A 72 4.20 -3.17 -4.44
N SER A 73 3.57 -3.76 -5.46
CA SER A 73 2.26 -3.32 -5.90
C SER A 73 1.20 -4.19 -5.24
N LEU A 74 0.21 -3.55 -4.64
CA LEU A 74 -0.91 -4.23 -3.99
C LEU A 74 -2.12 -4.16 -4.92
N PRO A 75 -2.54 -5.27 -5.53
CA PRO A 75 -3.74 -5.25 -6.37
C PRO A 75 -4.99 -5.06 -5.53
N ILE A 76 -5.98 -4.38 -6.12
CA ILE A 76 -7.24 -4.17 -5.43
C ILE A 76 -7.94 -5.51 -5.20
N ALA A 77 -8.42 -5.72 -4.00
CA ALA A 77 -9.17 -6.92 -3.65
C ALA A 77 -10.58 -6.82 -4.22
N LYS A 78 -11.06 -7.93 -4.75
CA LYS A 78 -12.41 -7.99 -5.29
C LYS A 78 -13.29 -8.85 -4.43
#